data_cad3e2b3146a52467e167c02c97ce2ec
#
_entry.id   cad3e2b3146a52467e167c02c97ce2ec
#
_cell.length_a   1.000
_cell.length_b   1.000
_cell.length_c   1.000
_cell.angle_alpha   90.00
_cell.angle_beta   90.00
_cell.angle_gamma   90.00
#
_symmetry.space_group_name_H-M   'P 1'
#
loop_
_entity.id
_entity.type
_entity.pdbx_description
1 polymer ?
#
loop_
_entity_poly.entity_id
_entity_poly.type
_entity_poly.pdbx_seq_one_letter_code
_entity_poly.pdbx_strand_id
1 'polypeptide(L)'
;SATYTVKVVSDSGNKYRFNNFGTSAVTLDLAEGGTYTFDGSDSSMSGHPFVIGTAANGTVYSTGVTYQLDGVSVTYSAYTSGYASASTRKLIITVPASAPVLYYWCSIHSGMGGQINTNSTLGSSNFDGSTQTIVKANTTAGFSIVSYSGNDTSGSTIGHGLGVVPQITIIKRRIASEDWMVGIGHILGSGKEGHYVKLNATEAEG
;
A
#
# COMPACT_ATOMS: atom_id res chain seq x y z
N SER A 1 -0.47 -11.02 0.13
CA SER A 1 -1.56 -10.52 -0.74
C SER A 1 -2.27 -9.34 -0.08
N ALA A 2 -2.72 -8.37 -0.87
CA ALA A 2 -3.52 -7.25 -0.40
C ALA A 2 -4.56 -6.86 -1.45
N THR A 3 -5.64 -6.23 -0.98
CA THR A 3 -6.63 -5.59 -1.84
C THR A 3 -6.60 -4.08 -1.59
N TYR A 4 -6.45 -3.33 -2.66
CA TYR A 4 -6.52 -1.87 -2.66
C TYR A 4 -7.82 -1.43 -3.31
N THR A 5 -8.68 -0.75 -2.56
CA THR A 5 -9.80 -0.04 -3.17
C THR A 5 -9.27 1.18 -3.91
N VAL A 6 -9.73 1.41 -5.13
CA VAL A 6 -9.29 2.50 -5.99
C VAL A 6 -10.46 3.43 -6.26
N LYS A 7 -10.25 4.73 -6.13
CA LYS A 7 -11.21 5.75 -6.53
C LYS A 7 -10.53 6.92 -7.23
N VAL A 8 -11.29 7.68 -7.97
CA VAL A 8 -10.85 8.95 -8.57
C VAL A 8 -11.20 10.10 -7.64
N VAL A 9 -10.25 10.97 -7.44
CA VAL A 9 -10.41 12.23 -6.68
C VAL A 9 -9.92 13.40 -7.49
N SER A 10 -10.44 14.60 -7.21
CA SER A 10 -9.94 15.85 -7.77
C SER A 10 -8.77 16.36 -6.90
N ASP A 11 -7.58 16.31 -7.45
CA ASP A 11 -6.35 16.76 -6.80
C ASP A 11 -5.38 17.27 -7.89
N SER A 12 -5.49 18.57 -8.22
CA SER A 12 -4.80 19.16 -9.38
C SER A 12 -5.09 18.38 -10.68
N GLY A 13 -6.37 18.09 -10.92
CA GLY A 13 -6.90 17.19 -11.93
C GLY A 13 -7.34 15.85 -11.32
N ASN A 14 -7.85 14.94 -12.15
CA ASN A 14 -8.27 13.62 -11.68
C ASN A 14 -7.07 12.76 -11.33
N LYS A 15 -7.08 12.15 -10.14
CA LYS A 15 -6.03 11.25 -9.65
C LYS A 15 -6.63 9.99 -9.04
N TYR A 16 -5.92 8.88 -9.12
CA TYR A 16 -6.25 7.68 -8.36
C TYR A 16 -5.82 7.81 -6.91
N ARG A 17 -6.69 7.35 -6.02
CA ARG A 17 -6.44 7.26 -4.58
C ARG A 17 -6.74 5.86 -4.09
N PHE A 18 -5.90 5.33 -3.20
CA PHE A 18 -6.02 3.99 -2.64
C PHE A 18 -6.54 4.03 -1.20
N ASN A 19 -7.44 3.11 -0.86
CA ASN A 19 -7.96 2.86 0.50
C ASN A 19 -8.39 4.14 1.26
N ASN A 20 -8.89 5.13 0.56
CA ASN A 20 -9.22 6.46 1.12
C ASN A 20 -8.03 7.21 1.76
N PHE A 21 -6.80 6.81 1.46
CA PHE A 21 -5.60 7.48 1.96
C PHE A 21 -5.60 8.97 1.58
N GLY A 22 -5.01 9.83 2.43
CA GLY A 22 -5.06 11.28 2.25
C GLY A 22 -4.39 11.79 0.97
N THR A 23 -3.35 11.10 0.49
CA THR A 23 -2.58 11.48 -0.71
C THR A 23 -3.03 10.65 -1.92
N SER A 24 -3.13 11.26 -3.08
CA SER A 24 -3.42 10.60 -4.35
C SER A 24 -2.16 10.38 -5.20
N ALA A 25 -2.26 9.55 -6.22
CA ALA A 25 -1.18 9.23 -7.18
C ALA A 25 0.15 8.82 -6.51
N VAL A 26 0.07 8.11 -5.39
CA VAL A 26 1.24 7.68 -4.61
C VAL A 26 2.06 6.62 -5.32
N THR A 27 3.35 6.53 -5.02
CA THR A 27 4.16 5.37 -5.39
C THR A 27 3.75 4.17 -4.55
N LEU A 28 3.50 3.04 -5.22
CA LEU A 28 3.19 1.76 -4.58
C LEU A 28 4.44 0.88 -4.48
N ASP A 29 4.51 0.08 -3.43
CA ASP A 29 5.46 -1.01 -3.28
C ASP A 29 4.69 -2.33 -3.29
N LEU A 30 5.04 -3.24 -4.18
CA LEU A 30 4.48 -4.59 -4.26
C LEU A 30 5.61 -5.62 -4.15
N ALA A 31 5.43 -6.59 -3.26
CA ALA A 31 6.42 -7.64 -3.08
C ALA A 31 6.34 -8.68 -4.20
N GLU A 32 7.48 -9.13 -4.68
CA GLU A 32 7.61 -10.25 -5.62
C GLU A 32 6.93 -11.51 -5.06
N GLY A 33 6.23 -12.25 -5.90
CA GLY A 33 5.42 -13.41 -5.53
C GLY A 33 4.09 -13.06 -4.85
N GLY A 34 3.84 -11.80 -4.48
CA GLY A 34 2.60 -11.35 -3.88
C GLY A 34 1.47 -11.19 -4.92
N THR A 35 0.24 -11.46 -4.49
CA THR A 35 -0.97 -11.22 -5.30
C THR A 35 -1.71 -10.00 -4.77
N TYR A 36 -1.98 -9.04 -5.65
CA TYR A 36 -2.60 -7.76 -5.33
C TYR A 36 -3.82 -7.53 -6.20
N THR A 37 -4.92 -7.13 -5.55
CA THR A 37 -6.16 -6.77 -6.23
C THR A 37 -6.36 -5.27 -6.16
N PHE A 38 -6.52 -4.63 -7.31
CA PHE A 38 -6.96 -3.24 -7.43
C PHE A 38 -8.45 -3.24 -7.74
N ASP A 39 -9.25 -2.90 -6.74
CA ASP A 39 -10.71 -2.88 -6.84
C ASP A 39 -11.19 -1.47 -7.21
N GLY A 40 -11.54 -1.29 -8.47
CA GLY A 40 -12.09 -0.05 -9.05
C GLY A 40 -13.61 -0.04 -9.10
N SER A 41 -14.29 -0.71 -8.18
CA SER A 41 -15.76 -0.78 -8.16
C SER A 41 -16.43 0.50 -7.64
N ASP A 42 -15.67 1.44 -7.08
CA ASP A 42 -16.19 2.76 -6.69
C ASP A 42 -16.81 3.48 -7.89
N SER A 43 -17.92 4.21 -7.68
CA SER A 43 -18.66 4.90 -8.75
C SER A 43 -17.82 5.97 -9.46
N SER A 44 -16.87 6.60 -8.77
CA SER A 44 -15.94 7.58 -9.36
C SER A 44 -15.02 6.97 -10.43
N MET A 45 -14.90 5.65 -10.47
CA MET A 45 -14.07 4.92 -11.43
C MET A 45 -14.76 4.71 -12.78
N SER A 46 -16.07 4.96 -12.89
CA SER A 46 -16.79 4.86 -14.16
C SER A 46 -16.15 5.78 -15.19
N GLY A 47 -15.70 5.24 -16.34
CA GLY A 47 -14.97 6.01 -17.34
C GLY A 47 -13.47 6.20 -17.07
N HIS A 48 -12.92 5.59 -16.00
CA HIS A 48 -11.50 5.67 -15.66
C HIS A 48 -10.86 4.28 -15.50
N PRO A 49 -10.70 3.49 -16.58
CA PRO A 49 -10.14 2.13 -16.49
C PRO A 49 -8.73 2.15 -15.92
N PHE A 50 -8.54 1.47 -14.79
CA PHE A 50 -7.25 1.33 -14.12
C PHE A 50 -6.44 0.24 -14.82
N VAL A 51 -5.26 0.60 -15.29
CA VAL A 51 -4.33 -0.31 -15.99
C VAL A 51 -2.92 -0.14 -15.47
N ILE A 52 -2.07 -1.14 -15.71
CA ILE A 52 -0.65 -1.09 -15.37
C ILE A 52 0.22 -1.40 -16.59
N GLY A 53 1.45 -0.90 -16.60
CA GLY A 53 2.39 -1.11 -17.68
C GLY A 53 3.81 -0.70 -17.33
N THR A 54 4.70 -0.79 -18.31
CA THR A 54 6.14 -0.52 -18.14
C THR A 54 6.51 0.96 -18.25
N ALA A 55 5.57 1.81 -18.60
CA ALA A 55 5.72 3.27 -18.59
C ALA A 55 4.36 3.90 -18.35
N ALA A 56 4.33 5.12 -17.83
CA ALA A 56 3.10 5.90 -17.68
C ALA A 56 2.47 6.18 -19.08
N ASN A 57 1.20 5.85 -19.24
CA ASN A 57 0.45 5.92 -20.50
C ASN A 57 1.12 5.13 -21.67
N GLY A 58 1.88 4.10 -21.33
CA GLY A 58 2.68 3.33 -22.28
C GLY A 58 2.09 1.95 -22.57
N THR A 59 2.99 1.01 -22.84
CA THR A 59 2.61 -0.38 -23.12
C THR A 59 2.08 -1.05 -21.86
N VAL A 60 0.90 -1.68 -21.98
CA VAL A 60 0.26 -2.44 -20.91
C VAL A 60 1.09 -3.67 -20.58
N TYR A 61 1.28 -3.90 -19.28
CA TYR A 61 1.95 -5.09 -18.75
C TYR A 61 0.91 -6.19 -18.52
N SER A 62 1.18 -7.39 -19.04
CA SER A 62 0.22 -8.51 -19.00
C SER A 62 0.69 -9.70 -18.17
N THR A 63 2.00 -9.82 -17.86
CA THR A 63 2.52 -10.99 -17.15
C THR A 63 2.01 -11.02 -15.72
N GLY A 64 1.30 -12.09 -15.36
CA GLY A 64 0.69 -12.24 -14.04
C GLY A 64 -0.56 -11.36 -13.81
N VAL A 65 -1.07 -10.67 -14.84
CA VAL A 65 -2.22 -9.78 -14.75
C VAL A 65 -3.51 -10.47 -15.20
N THR A 66 -4.56 -10.28 -14.43
CA THR A 66 -5.93 -10.71 -14.75
C THR A 66 -6.87 -9.52 -14.60
N TYR A 67 -7.76 -9.35 -15.56
CA TYR A 67 -8.83 -8.35 -15.54
C TYR A 67 -10.16 -9.01 -15.23
N GLN A 68 -10.98 -8.39 -14.40
CA GLN A 68 -12.33 -8.87 -14.08
C GLN A 68 -13.36 -7.75 -14.18
N LEU A 69 -14.51 -8.06 -14.78
CA LEU A 69 -15.73 -7.26 -14.75
C LEU A 69 -16.86 -8.14 -14.23
N ASP A 70 -17.61 -7.65 -13.25
CA ASP A 70 -18.74 -8.33 -12.61
C ASP A 70 -18.42 -9.78 -12.18
N GLY A 71 -17.20 -9.97 -11.66
CA GLY A 71 -16.71 -11.26 -11.18
C GLY A 71 -16.18 -12.21 -12.29
N VAL A 72 -16.30 -11.85 -13.56
CA VAL A 72 -15.86 -12.66 -14.69
C VAL A 72 -14.49 -12.18 -15.20
N SER A 73 -13.57 -13.11 -15.42
CA SER A 73 -12.27 -12.79 -16.03
C SER A 73 -12.47 -12.49 -17.53
N VAL A 74 -11.88 -11.38 -17.97
CA VAL A 74 -12.03 -10.86 -19.33
C VAL A 74 -10.67 -10.49 -19.93
N THR A 75 -10.63 -10.33 -21.26
CA THR A 75 -9.43 -9.80 -21.95
C THR A 75 -9.24 -8.32 -21.65
N TYR A 76 -8.03 -7.79 -21.86
CA TYR A 76 -7.76 -6.34 -21.73
C TYR A 76 -8.72 -5.48 -22.57
N SER A 77 -8.97 -5.88 -23.82
CA SER A 77 -9.91 -5.17 -24.71
C SER A 77 -11.33 -5.16 -24.15
N ALA A 78 -11.83 -6.31 -23.67
CA ALA A 78 -13.15 -6.39 -23.05
C ALA A 78 -13.23 -5.62 -21.73
N TYR A 79 -12.14 -5.62 -20.94
CA TYR A 79 -12.04 -4.84 -19.70
C TYR A 79 -12.18 -3.35 -19.96
N THR A 80 -11.43 -2.80 -20.92
CA THR A 80 -11.47 -1.37 -21.21
C THR A 80 -12.79 -0.94 -21.85
N SER A 81 -13.34 -1.74 -22.76
CA SER A 81 -14.62 -1.41 -23.43
C SER A 81 -15.85 -1.59 -22.54
N GLY A 82 -15.85 -2.58 -21.64
CA GLY A 82 -16.95 -2.85 -20.70
C GLY A 82 -16.84 -2.10 -19.37
N TYR A 83 -15.74 -1.42 -19.12
CA TYR A 83 -15.41 -0.85 -17.81
C TYR A 83 -16.48 0.09 -17.26
N ALA A 84 -16.99 0.99 -18.09
CA ALA A 84 -17.96 2.01 -17.66
C ALA A 84 -19.31 1.42 -17.24
N SER A 85 -19.73 0.33 -17.88
CA SER A 85 -21.02 -0.31 -17.65
C SER A 85 -21.02 -1.39 -16.56
N ALA A 86 -19.83 -1.91 -16.19
CA ALA A 86 -19.71 -2.93 -15.17
C ALA A 86 -19.99 -2.36 -13.77
N SER A 87 -20.56 -3.17 -12.87
CA SER A 87 -20.78 -2.85 -11.48
C SER A 87 -19.54 -3.07 -10.62
N THR A 88 -18.80 -4.15 -10.90
CA THR A 88 -17.52 -4.43 -10.24
C THR A 88 -16.39 -4.53 -11.24
N ARG A 89 -15.24 -3.96 -10.89
CA ARG A 89 -14.09 -3.81 -11.77
C ARG A 89 -12.81 -4.12 -11.00
N LYS A 90 -12.05 -5.13 -11.43
CA LYS A 90 -10.81 -5.50 -10.75
C LYS A 90 -9.68 -5.73 -11.74
N LEU A 91 -8.50 -5.24 -11.38
CA LEU A 91 -7.23 -5.66 -11.91
C LEU A 91 -6.51 -6.45 -10.83
N ILE A 92 -6.08 -7.67 -11.13
CA ILE A 92 -5.36 -8.53 -10.21
C ILE A 92 -3.98 -8.79 -10.80
N ILE A 93 -2.93 -8.61 -10.02
CA ILE A 93 -1.57 -8.96 -10.42
C ILE A 93 -0.95 -9.89 -9.39
N THR A 94 -0.40 -11.02 -9.85
CA THR A 94 0.61 -11.76 -9.09
C THR A 94 1.96 -11.32 -9.61
N VAL A 95 2.72 -10.59 -8.78
CA VAL A 95 4.00 -10.00 -9.18
C VAL A 95 5.00 -11.09 -9.50
N PRO A 96 5.41 -11.25 -10.77
CA PRO A 96 6.35 -12.32 -11.15
C PRO A 96 7.77 -11.99 -10.65
N ALA A 97 8.63 -13.02 -10.63
CA ALA A 97 10.04 -12.87 -10.36
C ALA A 97 10.66 -11.88 -11.36
N SER A 98 11.48 -10.97 -10.84
CA SER A 98 12.18 -9.95 -11.66
C SER A 98 11.25 -9.06 -12.49
N ALA A 99 10.03 -8.81 -12.02
CA ALA A 99 9.15 -7.85 -12.68
C ALA A 99 9.83 -6.48 -12.76
N PRO A 100 9.73 -5.75 -13.87
CA PRO A 100 10.30 -4.41 -13.98
C PRO A 100 9.53 -3.44 -13.08
N VAL A 101 10.05 -2.24 -12.88
CA VAL A 101 9.28 -1.12 -12.35
C VAL A 101 8.06 -0.92 -13.25
N LEU A 102 6.89 -0.85 -12.64
CA LEU A 102 5.62 -0.65 -13.32
C LEU A 102 5.04 0.73 -12.99
N TYR A 103 4.04 1.09 -13.74
CA TYR A 103 3.26 2.32 -13.56
C TYR A 103 1.78 1.96 -13.66
N TYR A 104 0.95 2.62 -12.88
CA TYR A 104 -0.50 2.56 -13.04
C TYR A 104 -1.03 3.87 -13.61
N TRP A 105 -2.02 3.79 -14.48
CA TRP A 105 -2.66 4.96 -15.09
C TRP A 105 -4.08 4.65 -15.56
N CYS A 106 -4.80 5.67 -16.00
CA CYS A 106 -6.08 5.54 -16.67
C CYS A 106 -5.86 5.33 -18.19
N SER A 107 -6.46 4.30 -18.78
CA SER A 107 -6.31 4.01 -20.22
C SER A 107 -6.93 5.08 -21.14
N ILE A 108 -7.72 6.01 -20.59
CA ILE A 108 -8.42 7.06 -21.32
C ILE A 108 -7.82 8.44 -21.06
N HIS A 109 -7.43 8.72 -19.81
CA HIS A 109 -6.97 10.04 -19.37
C HIS A 109 -5.55 9.98 -18.84
N SER A 110 -4.71 10.92 -19.26
CA SER A 110 -3.33 11.02 -18.76
C SER A 110 -3.23 11.65 -17.37
N GLY A 111 -2.09 11.44 -16.70
CA GLY A 111 -1.74 12.16 -15.48
C GLY A 111 -2.48 11.73 -14.22
N MET A 112 -3.20 10.59 -14.22
CA MET A 112 -3.99 10.13 -13.07
C MET A 112 -3.24 9.19 -12.12
N GLY A 113 -2.13 8.59 -12.56
CA GLY A 113 -1.46 7.49 -11.90
C GLY A 113 -0.09 7.82 -11.31
N GLY A 114 0.65 6.77 -10.99
CA GLY A 114 1.97 6.81 -10.37
C GLY A 114 2.79 5.54 -10.64
N GLN A 115 3.92 5.43 -9.95
CA GLN A 115 4.86 4.32 -10.07
C GLN A 115 4.50 3.15 -9.16
N ILE A 116 4.88 1.95 -9.57
CA ILE A 116 4.83 0.72 -8.77
C ILE A 116 6.23 0.11 -8.72
N ASN A 117 6.82 0.05 -7.53
CA ASN A 117 8.03 -0.72 -7.27
C ASN A 117 7.64 -2.19 -7.07
N THR A 118 8.24 -3.12 -7.82
CA THR A 118 7.80 -4.52 -7.89
C THR A 118 8.68 -5.52 -7.16
N ASN A 119 9.87 -5.10 -6.71
CA ASN A 119 10.85 -5.98 -6.07
C ASN A 119 11.04 -5.64 -4.58
N SER A 120 9.96 -5.25 -3.89
CA SER A 120 10.05 -4.91 -2.48
C SER A 120 10.29 -6.15 -1.62
N THR A 121 11.45 -6.23 -1.00
CA THR A 121 11.77 -7.26 0.00
C THR A 121 11.19 -6.95 1.37
N LEU A 122 10.84 -5.68 1.60
CA LEU A 122 10.31 -5.17 2.88
C LEU A 122 8.80 -5.39 3.03
N GLY A 123 8.13 -5.84 2.00
CA GLY A 123 6.69 -6.03 1.98
C GLY A 123 5.97 -5.21 0.91
N SER A 124 4.75 -4.81 1.18
CA SER A 124 3.90 -4.05 0.27
C SER A 124 3.33 -2.80 0.92
N SER A 125 2.91 -1.84 0.10
CA SER A 125 2.25 -0.61 0.57
C SER A 125 1.06 -0.92 1.46
N ASN A 126 0.99 -0.20 2.57
CA ASN A 126 -0.13 -0.21 3.50
C ASN A 126 -0.57 1.23 3.75
N PHE A 127 -1.87 1.44 3.76
CA PHE A 127 -2.52 2.74 3.88
C PHE A 127 -3.32 2.90 5.17
N ASP A 128 -3.19 1.96 6.10
CA ASP A 128 -3.78 2.10 7.43
C ASP A 128 -3.00 3.16 8.21
N GLY A 129 -3.71 4.14 8.74
CA GLY A 129 -3.09 5.29 9.40
C GLY A 129 -2.94 6.52 8.48
N SER A 130 -2.29 7.55 9.01
CA SER A 130 -2.07 8.83 8.31
C SER A 130 -0.79 8.87 7.46
N THR A 131 0.09 7.89 7.63
CA THR A 131 1.35 7.77 6.90
C THR A 131 1.39 6.45 6.14
N GLN A 132 1.68 6.51 4.84
CA GLN A 132 1.90 5.30 4.04
C GLN A 132 3.12 4.54 4.58
N THR A 133 2.97 3.22 4.72
CA THR A 133 4.03 2.33 5.17
C THR A 133 4.25 1.20 4.16
N ILE A 134 5.41 0.54 4.25
CA ILE A 134 5.67 -0.74 3.61
C ILE A 134 5.61 -1.80 4.71
N VAL A 135 4.72 -2.76 4.58
CA VAL A 135 4.41 -3.75 5.61
C VAL A 135 4.64 -5.18 5.10
N LYS A 136 5.32 -5.97 5.92
CA LYS A 136 5.42 -7.42 5.78
C LYS A 136 4.94 -8.06 7.08
N ALA A 137 3.64 -8.33 7.15
CA ALA A 137 3.00 -8.92 8.32
C ALA A 137 2.77 -10.42 8.14
N ASN A 138 2.96 -11.17 9.22
CA ASN A 138 2.51 -12.55 9.39
C ASN A 138 1.54 -12.58 10.58
N THR A 139 0.25 -12.52 10.31
CA THR A 139 -0.80 -12.47 11.35
C THR A 139 -0.88 -13.77 12.15
N THR A 140 -0.52 -14.91 11.57
CA THR A 140 -0.49 -16.20 12.27
C THR A 140 0.67 -16.26 13.28
N ALA A 141 1.83 -15.73 12.91
CA ALA A 141 2.98 -15.63 13.80
C ALA A 141 2.89 -14.43 14.76
N GLY A 142 1.95 -13.52 14.54
CA GLY A 142 1.82 -12.30 15.34
C GLY A 142 2.99 -11.32 15.17
N PHE A 143 3.65 -11.31 14.02
CA PHE A 143 4.85 -10.51 13.77
C PHE A 143 4.73 -9.67 12.49
N SER A 144 5.20 -8.42 12.56
CA SER A 144 5.21 -7.52 11.41
C SER A 144 6.52 -6.72 11.34
N ILE A 145 7.02 -6.56 10.13
CA ILE A 145 8.10 -5.62 9.79
C ILE A 145 7.47 -4.44 9.06
N VAL A 146 7.71 -3.24 9.56
CA VAL A 146 7.15 -2.00 9.01
C VAL A 146 8.29 -1.05 8.67
N SER A 147 8.26 -0.49 7.46
CA SER A 147 9.15 0.61 7.06
C SER A 147 8.32 1.82 6.67
N TYR A 148 8.71 3.00 7.14
CA TYR A 148 8.03 4.25 6.83
C TYR A 148 9.00 5.43 6.87
N SER A 149 8.59 6.54 6.26
CA SER A 149 9.25 7.84 6.41
C SER A 149 8.44 8.71 7.37
N GLY A 150 9.09 9.25 8.40
CA GLY A 150 8.46 10.22 9.29
C GLY A 150 8.04 11.48 8.51
N ASN A 151 6.96 12.11 8.95
CA ASN A 151 6.41 13.32 8.35
C ASN A 151 6.50 14.53 9.31
N ASP A 152 7.25 14.40 10.40
CA ASP A 152 7.46 15.41 11.45
C ASP A 152 6.16 15.99 12.04
N THR A 153 5.07 15.23 11.96
CA THR A 153 3.76 15.62 12.48
C THR A 153 3.41 14.80 13.71
N SER A 154 3.22 15.45 14.83
CA SER A 154 2.80 14.80 16.08
C SER A 154 1.42 14.16 15.91
N GLY A 155 1.23 12.96 16.48
CA GLY A 155 -0.02 12.21 16.36
C GLY A 155 -0.18 11.43 15.05
N SER A 156 0.80 11.46 14.15
CA SER A 156 0.76 10.63 12.94
C SER A 156 0.75 9.14 13.30
N THR A 157 -0.04 8.39 12.55
CA THR A 157 -0.23 6.95 12.76
C THR A 157 0.29 6.15 11.58
N ILE A 158 0.74 4.92 11.84
CA ILE A 158 1.22 3.97 10.85
C ILE A 158 0.47 2.64 10.98
N GLY A 159 0.15 2.02 9.85
CA GLY A 159 -0.40 0.67 9.83
C GLY A 159 0.69 -0.39 10.00
N HIS A 160 0.41 -1.44 10.76
CA HIS A 160 1.32 -2.56 10.98
C HIS A 160 0.82 -3.90 10.41
N GLY A 161 -0.41 -3.96 9.92
CA GLY A 161 -0.99 -5.11 9.21
C GLY A 161 -1.27 -6.36 10.06
N LEU A 162 -1.18 -6.32 11.40
CA LEU A 162 -1.45 -7.48 12.25
C LEU A 162 -2.94 -7.71 12.53
N GLY A 163 -3.78 -6.68 12.40
CA GLY A 163 -5.21 -6.74 12.73
C GLY A 163 -5.52 -6.75 14.24
N VAL A 164 -4.50 -6.79 15.10
CA VAL A 164 -4.59 -6.74 16.57
C VAL A 164 -3.52 -5.81 17.10
N VAL A 165 -3.74 -5.22 18.28
CA VAL A 165 -2.78 -4.31 18.90
C VAL A 165 -1.46 -5.04 19.21
N PRO A 166 -0.31 -4.55 18.75
CA PRO A 166 0.99 -5.12 19.08
C PRO A 166 1.26 -5.00 20.59
N GLN A 167 1.75 -6.06 21.18
CA GLN A 167 2.18 -6.04 22.60
C GLN A 167 3.57 -5.45 22.76
N ILE A 168 4.43 -5.63 21.77
CA ILE A 168 5.79 -5.10 21.73
C ILE A 168 5.99 -4.37 20.42
N THR A 169 6.54 -3.16 20.48
CA THR A 169 6.93 -2.38 19.32
C THR A 169 8.40 -2.00 19.45
N ILE A 170 9.20 -2.31 18.45
CA ILE A 170 10.63 -1.95 18.40
C ILE A 170 10.82 -0.97 17.25
N ILE A 171 11.36 0.20 17.51
CA ILE A 171 11.55 1.26 16.52
C ILE A 171 13.02 1.62 16.42
N LYS A 172 13.52 1.72 15.19
CA LYS A 172 14.89 2.16 14.89
C LYS A 172 14.89 3.15 13.73
N ARG A 173 15.45 4.33 13.96
CA ARG A 173 15.77 5.26 12.87
C ARG A 173 16.95 4.70 12.06
N ARG A 174 16.76 4.58 10.73
CA ARG A 174 17.74 3.93 9.84
C ARG A 174 18.80 4.87 9.29
N ILE A 175 18.53 6.17 9.26
CA ILE A 175 19.36 7.20 8.61
C ILE A 175 20.20 8.03 9.61
N ALA A 176 20.14 7.71 10.91
CA ALA A 176 20.93 8.38 11.93
C ALA A 176 21.31 7.40 13.05
N SER A 177 22.33 7.77 13.83
CA SER A 177 22.75 7.04 15.02
C SER A 177 21.82 7.38 16.17
N GLU A 178 20.74 6.65 16.31
CA GLU A 178 19.73 6.80 17.37
C GLU A 178 19.61 5.48 18.15
N ASP A 179 18.99 5.53 19.33
CA ASP A 179 18.72 4.33 20.11
C ASP A 179 17.65 3.43 19.49
N TRP A 180 17.65 2.17 19.88
CA TRP A 180 16.56 1.24 19.64
C TRP A 180 15.48 1.46 20.70
N MET A 181 14.37 2.01 20.31
CA MET A 181 13.25 2.33 21.20
C MET A 181 12.30 1.14 21.28
N VAL A 182 11.96 0.70 22.49
CA VAL A 182 11.02 -0.41 22.71
C VAL A 182 9.85 0.06 23.55
N GLY A 183 8.67 0.00 22.94
CA GLY A 183 7.39 0.19 23.64
C GLY A 183 6.78 -1.18 23.98
N ILE A 184 6.32 -1.35 25.21
CA ILE A 184 5.68 -2.57 25.69
C ILE A 184 4.31 -2.18 26.25
N GLY A 185 3.27 -2.21 25.37
CA GLY A 185 1.96 -1.65 25.69
C GLY A 185 1.23 -2.28 26.87
N HIS A 186 1.51 -3.54 27.18
CA HIS A 186 0.86 -4.24 28.31
C HIS A 186 1.60 -4.09 29.64
N ILE A 187 2.93 -3.94 29.63
CA ILE A 187 3.75 -3.95 30.85
C ILE A 187 3.78 -2.58 31.51
N LEU A 188 3.60 -1.52 30.73
CA LEU A 188 3.71 -0.14 31.23
C LEU A 188 2.43 0.37 31.90
N GLY A 189 1.31 -0.38 31.85
CA GLY A 189 0.04 -0.04 32.50
C GLY A 189 -0.67 1.20 31.91
N SER A 190 -1.94 1.40 32.27
CA SER A 190 -2.68 2.59 31.88
C SER A 190 -2.07 3.85 32.51
N GLY A 191 -1.83 4.88 31.72
CA GLY A 191 -1.21 6.13 32.15
C GLY A 191 0.30 6.21 31.92
N LYS A 192 0.89 5.18 31.31
CA LYS A 192 2.30 5.18 30.88
C LYS A 192 2.45 5.15 29.35
N GLU A 193 1.43 5.61 28.65
CA GLU A 193 1.53 5.83 27.21
C GLU A 193 2.66 6.82 26.92
N GLY A 194 3.63 6.38 26.12
CA GLY A 194 4.83 7.16 25.82
C GLY A 194 6.09 6.73 26.56
N HIS A 195 6.00 5.82 27.52
CA HIS A 195 7.19 5.23 28.14
C HIS A 195 7.82 4.17 27.21
N TYR A 196 9.13 4.13 27.19
CA TYR A 196 9.91 3.20 26.37
C TYR A 196 11.19 2.83 27.09
N VAL A 197 11.76 1.71 26.70
CA VAL A 197 13.13 1.30 27.09
C VAL A 197 14.04 1.34 25.87
N LYS A 198 15.33 1.51 26.12
CA LYS A 198 16.36 1.49 25.08
C LYS A 198 17.10 0.15 25.14
N LEU A 199 17.13 -0.61 24.03
CA LEU A 199 17.84 -1.91 24.00
C LEU A 199 19.36 -1.77 24.06
N ASN A 200 19.90 -0.66 23.67
CA ASN A 200 21.34 -0.39 23.56
C ASN A 200 21.86 0.61 24.62
N ALA A 201 21.10 0.84 25.68
CA ALA A 201 21.51 1.69 26.81
C ALA A 201 21.31 0.97 28.14
N THR A 202 22.10 1.34 29.13
CA THR A 202 22.04 0.83 30.52
C THR A 202 21.24 1.75 31.45
N GLU A 203 20.64 2.80 30.88
CA GLU A 203 19.86 3.78 31.61
C GLU A 203 18.48 3.23 31.96
N ALA A 204 17.95 3.68 33.11
CA ALA A 204 16.59 3.39 33.53
C ALA A 204 15.57 4.02 32.58
N GLU A 205 14.30 3.57 32.69
CA GLU A 205 13.18 4.09 31.92
C GLU A 205 13.13 5.62 31.90
N GLY A 206 12.95 6.21 30.74
CA GLY A 206 12.70 7.64 30.56
C GLY A 206 11.21 7.97 30.67
#